data_7e23e90eb6610198f6d77c33bb1088f4
#
_entry.id   7e23e90eb6610198f6d77c33bb1088f4
#
_cell.length_a   1.000
_cell.length_b   1.000
_cell.length_c   1.000
_cell.angle_alpha   90.00
_cell.angle_beta   90.00
_cell.angle_gamma   90.00
#
_symmetry.space_group_name_H-M   'P 1'
#
loop_
_entity.id
_entity.type
_entity.pdbx_description
1 polymer ?
#
loop_
_entity_poly.entity_id
_entity_poly.type
_entity_poly.pdbx_seq_one_letter_code
_entity_poly.pdbx_strand_id
1 'polypeptide(L)'
;MRKKIEYPASDLLIQPLAPDDDLSSFSCGVNSLDDFFQKEVVFCHKHSYLTAYVVKSKKDKCIIGVFALSNDVISLEEDDVEDIKDKIDDEYKFMLSRQLSFPAVNISHLAVSSDYQGRGIGRMIVLYVIVLVKRLRFSGVQFITVDSMNNPRTNKFYLDLNFSNRSIDDFGAETRRMFLNVMDFE
;
A
#
# COMPACT_ATOMS: atom_id res chain seq x y z
N MET A 1 24.36 1.62 -15.47
CA MET A 1 22.96 2.10 -15.41
C MET A 1 22.93 3.51 -14.81
N ARG A 2 22.39 4.51 -15.50
CA ARG A 2 22.20 5.86 -14.89
C ARG A 2 21.13 5.74 -13.80
N LYS A 3 21.45 6.15 -12.56
CA LYS A 3 20.49 6.25 -11.46
C LYS A 3 19.38 7.22 -11.90
N LYS A 4 18.13 6.77 -12.01
CA LYS A 4 17.02 7.69 -12.28
C LYS A 4 16.95 8.68 -11.12
N ILE A 5 16.89 9.98 -11.44
CA ILE A 5 16.77 11.04 -10.43
C ILE A 5 15.42 10.87 -9.71
N GLU A 6 15.43 10.96 -8.38
CA GLU A 6 14.20 10.92 -7.59
C GLU A 6 13.23 12.02 -8.00
N TYR A 7 11.94 11.68 -8.04
CA TYR A 7 10.90 12.67 -8.34
C TYR A 7 10.64 13.50 -7.08
N PRO A 8 10.65 14.85 -7.16
CA PRO A 8 10.44 15.67 -5.97
C PRO A 8 9.04 15.46 -5.39
N ALA A 9 8.95 15.17 -4.08
CA ALA A 9 7.66 15.01 -3.41
C ALA A 9 6.79 16.29 -3.48
N SER A 10 7.43 17.48 -3.51
CA SER A 10 6.76 18.76 -3.70
C SER A 10 5.98 18.87 -5.01
N ASP A 11 6.38 18.11 -6.02
CA ASP A 11 5.80 18.15 -7.37
C ASP A 11 4.66 17.14 -7.54
N LEU A 12 4.37 16.36 -6.50
CA LEU A 12 3.26 15.41 -6.47
C LEU A 12 2.00 16.03 -5.89
N LEU A 13 0.87 15.68 -6.49
CA LEU A 13 -0.47 15.88 -5.95
C LEU A 13 -1.12 14.49 -5.81
N ILE A 14 -1.44 14.10 -4.57
CA ILE A 14 -2.18 12.86 -4.28
C ILE A 14 -3.59 13.26 -3.86
N GLN A 15 -4.58 12.70 -4.53
CA GLN A 15 -5.99 13.00 -4.26
C GLN A 15 -6.87 11.77 -4.56
N PRO A 16 -8.07 11.67 -3.97
CA PRO A 16 -9.04 10.66 -4.38
C PRO A 16 -9.31 10.74 -5.87
N LEU A 17 -9.58 9.58 -6.48
CA LEU A 17 -9.98 9.49 -7.89
C LEU A 17 -11.24 10.32 -8.14
N ALA A 18 -11.16 11.27 -9.05
CA ALA A 18 -12.26 12.15 -9.41
C ALA A 18 -12.95 11.65 -10.70
N PRO A 19 -14.24 12.01 -10.94
CA PRO A 19 -14.98 11.57 -12.13
C PRO A 19 -14.36 11.99 -13.46
N ASP A 20 -13.56 13.05 -13.47
CA ASP A 20 -12.86 13.59 -14.65
C ASP A 20 -11.44 13.04 -14.82
N ASP A 21 -11.01 12.16 -13.93
CA ASP A 21 -9.72 11.49 -14.08
C ASP A 21 -9.80 10.39 -15.15
N ASP A 22 -9.04 10.56 -16.23
CA ASP A 22 -8.96 9.56 -17.30
C ASP A 22 -7.78 8.61 -17.08
N LEU A 23 -8.11 7.34 -16.84
CA LEU A 23 -7.14 6.25 -16.68
C LEU A 23 -7.04 5.36 -17.92
N SER A 24 -7.74 5.64 -19.01
CA SER A 24 -7.79 4.78 -20.19
C SER A 24 -6.43 4.53 -20.84
N SER A 25 -5.50 5.47 -20.71
CA SER A 25 -4.13 5.38 -21.23
C SER A 25 -3.07 5.07 -20.16
N PHE A 26 -3.49 4.88 -18.89
CA PHE A 26 -2.53 4.56 -17.82
C PHE A 26 -1.92 3.17 -18.04
N SER A 27 -0.60 3.08 -17.95
CA SER A 27 0.11 1.79 -17.99
C SER A 27 1.32 1.77 -17.06
N CYS A 28 1.41 0.73 -16.26
CA CYS A 28 2.56 0.42 -15.41
C CYS A 28 3.42 -0.71 -15.98
N GLY A 29 2.98 -1.33 -17.08
CA GLY A 29 3.66 -2.45 -17.73
C GLY A 29 3.35 -3.82 -17.11
N VAL A 30 2.32 -3.91 -16.26
CA VAL A 30 1.78 -5.16 -15.72
C VAL A 30 0.33 -5.28 -16.16
N ASN A 31 0.06 -6.17 -17.10
CA ASN A 31 -1.25 -6.25 -17.78
C ASN A 31 -2.43 -6.34 -16.82
N SER A 32 -2.35 -7.17 -15.79
CA SER A 32 -3.46 -7.32 -14.81
C SER A 32 -3.75 -6.04 -14.03
N LEU A 33 -2.72 -5.26 -13.67
CA LEU A 33 -2.87 -3.97 -13.03
C LEU A 33 -3.38 -2.90 -14.01
N ASP A 34 -2.87 -2.89 -15.24
CA ASP A 34 -3.30 -1.97 -16.27
C ASP A 34 -4.78 -2.19 -16.60
N ASP A 35 -5.19 -3.44 -16.79
CA ASP A 35 -6.60 -3.81 -17.03
C ASP A 35 -7.51 -3.36 -15.88
N PHE A 36 -7.12 -3.61 -14.64
CA PHE A 36 -7.89 -3.19 -13.47
C PHE A 36 -8.04 -1.66 -13.42
N PHE A 37 -6.96 -0.91 -13.55
CA PHE A 37 -7.02 0.56 -13.46
C PHE A 37 -7.73 1.21 -14.64
N GLN A 38 -7.64 0.63 -15.83
CA GLN A 38 -8.32 1.15 -17.03
C GLN A 38 -9.81 0.83 -17.07
N LYS A 39 -10.26 -0.32 -16.53
CA LYS A 39 -11.60 -0.86 -16.77
C LYS A 39 -12.48 -0.98 -15.52
N GLU A 40 -11.88 -1.21 -14.34
CA GLU A 40 -12.64 -1.64 -13.16
C GLU A 40 -12.59 -0.64 -12.00
N VAL A 41 -11.47 0.06 -11.80
CA VAL A 41 -11.24 0.88 -10.61
C VAL A 41 -12.30 1.96 -10.41
N VAL A 42 -12.78 2.60 -11.47
CA VAL A 42 -13.82 3.65 -11.40
C VAL A 42 -15.12 3.08 -10.86
N PHE A 43 -15.52 1.90 -11.34
CA PHE A 43 -16.70 1.20 -10.84
C PHE A 43 -16.54 0.82 -9.36
N CYS A 44 -15.43 0.19 -9.00
CA CYS A 44 -15.14 -0.21 -7.63
C CYS A 44 -15.12 0.99 -6.66
N HIS A 45 -14.51 2.10 -7.07
CA HIS A 45 -14.48 3.34 -6.29
C HIS A 45 -15.88 3.94 -6.09
N LYS A 46 -16.65 4.05 -7.16
CA LYS A 46 -18.03 4.58 -7.15
C LYS A 46 -18.96 3.77 -6.22
N HIS A 47 -18.77 2.46 -6.18
CA HIS A 47 -19.61 1.54 -5.39
C HIS A 47 -19.02 1.20 -4.00
N SER A 48 -17.97 1.92 -3.56
CA SER A 48 -17.35 1.78 -2.24
C SER A 48 -16.77 0.37 -1.95
N TYR A 49 -16.41 -0.39 -2.97
CA TYR A 49 -15.62 -1.63 -2.80
C TYR A 49 -14.20 -1.31 -2.33
N LEU A 50 -13.69 -0.17 -2.77
CA LEU A 50 -12.40 0.38 -2.40
C LEU A 50 -12.41 1.91 -2.57
N THR A 51 -11.39 2.58 -2.03
CA THR A 51 -11.14 3.99 -2.33
C THR A 51 -9.88 4.10 -3.18
N ALA A 52 -10.04 4.56 -4.42
CA ALA A 52 -8.92 4.80 -5.32
C ALA A 52 -8.38 6.23 -5.20
N TYR A 53 -7.09 6.36 -5.39
CA TYR A 53 -6.36 7.62 -5.40
C TYR A 53 -5.50 7.72 -6.64
N VAL A 54 -5.37 8.93 -7.18
CA VAL A 54 -4.45 9.26 -8.26
C VAL A 54 -3.29 10.11 -7.75
N VAL A 55 -2.13 9.86 -8.31
CA VAL A 55 -0.92 10.65 -8.10
C VAL A 55 -0.64 11.40 -9.39
N LYS A 56 -0.75 12.71 -9.34
CA LYS A 56 -0.55 13.61 -10.48
C LYS A 56 0.74 14.40 -10.36
N SER A 57 1.37 14.67 -11.48
CA SER A 57 2.38 15.72 -11.58
C SER A 57 1.73 17.08 -11.44
N LYS A 58 2.24 17.93 -10.55
CA LYS A 58 1.72 19.31 -10.43
C LYS A 58 1.97 20.15 -11.67
N LYS A 59 3.02 19.81 -12.42
CA LYS A 59 3.48 20.58 -13.58
C LYS A 59 2.54 20.44 -14.77
N ASP A 60 2.26 19.21 -15.17
CA ASP A 60 1.54 18.88 -16.41
C ASP A 60 0.21 18.16 -16.16
N LYS A 61 -0.12 17.95 -14.88
CA LYS A 61 -1.36 17.29 -14.42
C LYS A 61 -1.53 15.84 -14.88
N CYS A 62 -0.54 15.25 -15.51
CA CYS A 62 -0.61 13.84 -15.92
C CYS A 62 -0.67 12.91 -14.70
N ILE A 63 -1.39 11.80 -14.84
CA ILE A 63 -1.47 10.75 -13.82
C ILE A 63 -0.21 9.89 -13.95
N ILE A 64 0.60 9.87 -12.89
CA ILE A 64 1.89 9.18 -12.82
C ILE A 64 1.88 7.99 -11.87
N GLY A 65 0.82 7.83 -11.11
CA GLY A 65 0.58 6.68 -10.25
C GLY A 65 -0.87 6.57 -9.85
N VAL A 66 -1.29 5.37 -9.51
CA VAL A 66 -2.64 5.05 -9.01
C VAL A 66 -2.51 4.03 -7.90
N PHE A 67 -3.30 4.16 -6.86
CA PHE A 67 -3.41 3.14 -5.82
C PHE A 67 -4.83 3.06 -5.28
N ALA A 68 -5.16 1.92 -4.69
CA ALA A 68 -6.48 1.66 -4.14
C ALA A 68 -6.37 1.04 -2.74
N LEU A 69 -7.24 1.48 -1.85
CA LEU A 69 -7.32 1.05 -0.46
C LEU A 69 -8.66 0.40 -0.17
N SER A 70 -8.65 -0.71 0.55
CA SER A 70 -9.86 -1.38 1.03
C SER A 70 -9.73 -1.71 2.52
N ASN A 71 -10.87 -1.95 3.17
CA ASN A 71 -10.87 -2.49 4.53
C ASN A 71 -10.38 -3.93 4.53
N ASP A 72 -9.70 -4.30 5.60
CA ASP A 72 -9.11 -5.62 5.75
C ASP A 72 -9.04 -6.04 7.22
N VAL A 73 -8.71 -7.29 7.44
CA VAL A 73 -8.39 -7.88 8.73
C VAL A 73 -7.11 -8.68 8.60
N ILE A 74 -6.19 -8.50 9.54
CA ILE A 74 -5.03 -9.36 9.68
C ILE A 74 -5.19 -10.23 10.92
N SER A 75 -4.98 -11.54 10.76
CA SER A 75 -4.84 -12.48 11.88
C SER A 75 -3.35 -12.73 12.10
N LEU A 76 -2.89 -12.49 13.32
CA LEU A 76 -1.52 -12.72 13.74
C LEU A 76 -1.46 -14.01 14.57
N GLU A 77 -0.42 -14.80 14.38
CA GLU A 77 -0.11 -15.97 15.22
C GLU A 77 0.66 -15.51 16.46
N GLU A 78 0.78 -16.40 17.45
CA GLU A 78 1.47 -16.05 18.70
C GLU A 78 2.91 -15.59 18.46
N ASP A 79 3.62 -16.26 17.54
CA ASP A 79 5.00 -15.90 17.17
C ASP A 79 5.10 -14.52 16.50
N ASP A 80 4.15 -14.17 15.62
CA ASP A 80 4.08 -12.83 15.01
C ASP A 80 3.88 -11.74 16.07
N VAL A 81 3.08 -12.05 17.10
CA VAL A 81 2.82 -11.14 18.22
C VAL A 81 4.08 -11.01 19.11
N GLU A 82 4.88 -12.06 19.26
CA GLU A 82 6.14 -11.99 20.02
C GLU A 82 7.16 -11.07 19.36
N ASP A 83 7.32 -11.14 18.04
CA ASP A 83 8.21 -10.24 17.29
C ASP A 83 7.82 -8.77 17.41
N ILE A 84 6.51 -8.49 17.55
CA ILE A 84 5.99 -7.14 17.79
C ILE A 84 6.18 -6.74 19.26
N LYS A 85 6.03 -7.67 20.21
CA LYS A 85 6.09 -7.43 21.66
C LYS A 85 7.42 -6.83 22.12
N ASP A 86 8.53 -7.12 21.49
CA ASP A 86 9.84 -6.57 21.89
C ASP A 86 9.97 -5.06 21.65
N LYS A 87 9.05 -4.47 20.89
CA LYS A 87 9.07 -3.05 20.47
C LYS A 87 8.01 -2.19 21.14
N ILE A 88 7.16 -2.75 22.01
CA ILE A 88 6.00 -2.08 22.58
C ILE A 88 5.95 -2.23 24.10
N ASP A 89 5.23 -1.33 24.78
CA ASP A 89 5.05 -1.38 26.22
C ASP A 89 4.19 -2.57 26.70
N ASP A 90 4.27 -2.90 27.98
CA ASP A 90 3.63 -4.08 28.55
C ASP A 90 2.09 -3.99 28.55
N GLU A 91 1.51 -2.79 28.61
CA GLU A 91 0.06 -2.60 28.55
C GLU A 91 -0.47 -2.93 27.16
N TYR A 92 0.25 -2.55 26.15
CA TYR A 92 -0.08 -2.85 24.76
C TYR A 92 0.14 -4.34 24.43
N LYS A 93 1.18 -4.96 24.97
CA LYS A 93 1.39 -6.43 24.89
C LYS A 93 0.18 -7.19 25.41
N PHE A 94 -0.34 -6.77 26.57
CA PHE A 94 -1.53 -7.39 27.15
C PHE A 94 -2.76 -7.27 26.24
N MET A 95 -2.94 -6.14 25.56
CA MET A 95 -4.04 -5.98 24.61
C MET A 95 -3.88 -6.86 23.37
N LEU A 96 -2.68 -6.94 22.81
CA LEU A 96 -2.38 -7.78 21.65
C LEU A 96 -2.56 -9.28 21.96
N SER A 97 -2.20 -9.74 23.15
CA SER A 97 -2.32 -11.17 23.53
C SER A 97 -3.77 -11.65 23.64
N ARG A 98 -4.74 -10.77 23.69
CA ARG A 98 -6.18 -11.09 23.81
C ARG A 98 -6.93 -11.06 22.48
N GLN A 99 -6.30 -10.60 21.42
CA GLN A 99 -6.94 -10.43 20.13
C GLN A 99 -6.05 -11.04 19.04
N LEU A 100 -6.57 -12.01 18.31
CA LEU A 100 -5.86 -12.67 17.21
C LEU A 100 -6.14 -12.03 15.84
N SER A 101 -7.12 -11.13 15.77
CA SER A 101 -7.51 -10.48 14.51
C SER A 101 -7.62 -8.98 14.71
N PHE A 102 -6.98 -8.23 13.84
CA PHE A 102 -6.84 -6.77 13.93
C PHE A 102 -7.37 -6.09 12.68
N PRO A 103 -8.09 -4.96 12.83
CA PRO A 103 -8.47 -4.13 11.69
C PRO A 103 -7.23 -3.65 10.93
N ALA A 104 -7.31 -3.73 9.61
CA ALA A 104 -6.26 -3.29 8.72
C ALA A 104 -6.82 -2.48 7.53
N VAL A 105 -5.95 -1.71 6.89
CA VAL A 105 -6.17 -1.14 5.57
C VAL A 105 -5.30 -1.91 4.59
N ASN A 106 -5.91 -2.48 3.56
CA ASN A 106 -5.20 -3.17 2.49
C ASN A 106 -4.84 -2.18 1.36
N ILE A 107 -3.56 -2.16 0.96
CA ILE A 107 -3.18 -1.59 -0.32
C ILE A 107 -3.51 -2.63 -1.39
N SER A 108 -4.77 -2.65 -1.84
CA SER A 108 -5.27 -3.68 -2.76
C SER A 108 -4.60 -3.61 -4.13
N HIS A 109 -4.29 -2.40 -4.60
CA HIS A 109 -3.58 -2.16 -5.86
C HIS A 109 -2.66 -0.95 -5.72
N LEU A 110 -1.47 -1.04 -6.30
CA LEU A 110 -0.52 0.07 -6.38
C LEU A 110 0.26 -0.01 -7.69
N ALA A 111 0.20 1.04 -8.49
CA ALA A 111 0.95 1.13 -9.74
C ALA A 111 1.56 2.53 -9.94
N VAL A 112 2.73 2.55 -10.54
CA VAL A 112 3.41 3.76 -11.03
C VAL A 112 3.58 3.61 -12.53
N SER A 113 3.21 4.65 -13.29
CA SER A 113 3.38 4.67 -14.74
C SER A 113 4.80 4.30 -15.16
N SER A 114 4.91 3.50 -16.21
CA SER A 114 6.18 2.95 -16.71
C SER A 114 7.26 4.03 -16.91
N ASP A 115 6.86 5.22 -17.39
CA ASP A 115 7.76 6.34 -17.64
C ASP A 115 8.32 6.98 -16.35
N TYR A 116 7.66 6.74 -15.22
CA TYR A 116 7.98 7.35 -13.93
C TYR A 116 8.53 6.35 -12.91
N GLN A 117 8.60 5.05 -13.23
CA GLN A 117 9.15 4.03 -12.34
C GLN A 117 10.65 4.26 -12.03
N GLY A 118 11.07 3.79 -10.84
CA GLY A 118 12.45 3.90 -10.38
C GLY A 118 12.85 5.32 -9.94
N ARG A 119 11.87 6.20 -9.66
CA ARG A 119 12.06 7.58 -9.19
C ARG A 119 11.54 7.81 -7.77
N GLY A 120 11.31 6.76 -6.99
CA GLY A 120 10.86 6.86 -5.59
C GLY A 120 9.34 7.04 -5.40
N ILE A 121 8.54 7.19 -6.47
CA ILE A 121 7.10 7.51 -6.38
C ILE A 121 6.34 6.43 -5.61
N GLY A 122 6.59 5.14 -5.88
CA GLY A 122 5.94 4.05 -5.13
C GLY A 122 6.21 4.13 -3.63
N ARG A 123 7.45 4.44 -3.22
CA ARG A 123 7.81 4.68 -1.82
C ARG A 123 7.01 5.86 -1.23
N MET A 124 6.89 6.96 -1.96
CA MET A 124 6.11 8.12 -1.51
C MET A 124 4.62 7.81 -1.35
N ILE A 125 4.06 6.97 -2.23
CA ILE A 125 2.67 6.50 -2.10
C ILE A 125 2.49 5.71 -0.80
N VAL A 126 3.36 4.73 -0.51
CA VAL A 126 3.25 3.92 0.72
C VAL A 126 3.41 4.79 1.96
N LEU A 127 4.36 5.72 1.99
CA LEU A 127 4.52 6.68 3.10
C LEU A 127 3.29 7.56 3.27
N TYR A 128 2.66 8.00 2.18
CA TYR A 128 1.39 8.74 2.24
C TYR A 128 0.28 7.89 2.86
N VAL A 129 0.16 6.61 2.48
CA VAL A 129 -0.83 5.68 3.06
C VAL A 129 -0.59 5.50 4.56
N ILE A 130 0.65 5.33 5.00
CA ILE A 130 0.99 5.26 6.44
C ILE A 130 0.50 6.51 7.19
N VAL A 131 0.80 7.70 6.67
CA VAL A 131 0.34 8.96 7.27
C VAL A 131 -1.18 9.07 7.26
N LEU A 132 -1.83 8.64 6.19
CA LEU A 132 -3.29 8.63 6.07
C LEU A 132 -3.91 7.74 7.14
N VAL A 133 -3.43 6.51 7.29
CA VAL A 133 -3.93 5.54 8.29
C VAL A 133 -3.67 6.05 9.71
N LYS A 134 -2.49 6.58 10.01
CA LYS A 134 -2.19 7.19 11.33
C LYS A 134 -3.12 8.36 11.69
N ARG A 135 -3.65 9.06 10.69
CA ARG A 135 -4.58 10.19 10.89
C ARG A 135 -6.05 9.78 10.96
N LEU A 136 -6.39 8.53 10.66
CA LEU A 136 -7.74 8.04 10.83
C LEU A 136 -8.17 8.14 12.31
N ARG A 137 -9.32 8.79 12.57
CA ARG A 137 -9.85 8.97 13.93
C ARG A 137 -11.28 8.48 14.09
N PHE A 138 -11.97 8.17 12.98
CA PHE A 138 -13.32 7.62 13.01
C PHE A 138 -13.35 6.09 13.21
N SER A 139 -12.20 5.41 13.01
CA SER A 139 -12.05 3.96 13.21
C SER A 139 -10.62 3.66 13.65
N GLY A 140 -10.45 2.69 14.55
CA GLY A 140 -9.14 2.19 14.96
C GLY A 140 -8.58 1.25 13.89
N VAL A 141 -7.49 1.64 13.25
CA VAL A 141 -6.74 0.81 12.31
C VAL A 141 -5.27 0.89 12.67
N GLN A 142 -4.65 -0.26 12.85
CA GLN A 142 -3.26 -0.36 13.30
C GLN A 142 -2.34 -0.93 12.24
N PHE A 143 -2.88 -1.72 11.33
CA PHE A 143 -2.09 -2.44 10.33
C PHE A 143 -2.40 -1.96 8.91
N ILE A 144 -1.37 -1.97 8.08
CA ILE A 144 -1.48 -1.89 6.63
C ILE A 144 -1.08 -3.24 6.09
N THR A 145 -1.88 -3.80 5.19
CA THR A 145 -1.60 -5.07 4.53
C THR A 145 -1.44 -4.91 3.03
N VAL A 146 -0.81 -5.86 2.40
CA VAL A 146 -0.70 -5.98 0.94
C VAL A 146 -0.57 -7.44 0.55
N ASP A 147 -1.25 -7.83 -0.54
CA ASP A 147 -0.99 -9.09 -1.24
C ASP A 147 -0.04 -8.79 -2.40
N SER A 148 1.25 -8.83 -2.09
CA SER A 148 2.30 -8.41 -3.02
C SER A 148 2.57 -9.49 -4.06
N MET A 149 2.69 -9.12 -5.33
CA MET A 149 3.17 -10.04 -6.38
C MET A 149 4.51 -10.62 -5.97
N ASN A 150 4.59 -11.96 -5.89
CA ASN A 150 5.76 -12.67 -5.38
C ASN A 150 6.92 -12.70 -6.38
N ASN A 151 7.62 -11.60 -6.49
CA ASN A 151 8.85 -11.51 -7.26
C ASN A 151 9.93 -10.71 -6.49
N PRO A 152 11.23 -10.92 -6.79
CA PRO A 152 12.31 -10.31 -6.01
C PRO A 152 12.25 -8.79 -5.92
N ARG A 153 11.79 -8.11 -6.97
CA ARG A 153 11.70 -6.64 -7.00
C ARG A 153 10.63 -6.12 -6.07
N THR A 154 9.44 -6.71 -6.13
CA THR A 154 8.28 -6.28 -5.33
C THR A 154 8.46 -6.66 -3.88
N ASN A 155 8.97 -7.88 -3.61
CA ASN A 155 9.28 -8.32 -2.25
C ASN A 155 10.27 -7.38 -1.57
N LYS A 156 11.40 -7.10 -2.26
CA LYS A 156 12.40 -6.15 -1.76
C LYS A 156 11.80 -4.77 -1.52
N PHE A 157 10.92 -4.29 -2.39
CA PHE A 157 10.29 -2.98 -2.26
C PHE A 157 9.50 -2.85 -0.94
N TYR A 158 8.68 -3.83 -0.60
CA TYR A 158 7.91 -3.80 0.64
C TYR A 158 8.77 -4.07 1.89
N LEU A 159 9.74 -5.00 1.81
CA LEU A 159 10.70 -5.22 2.90
C LEU A 159 11.53 -3.96 3.21
N ASP A 160 11.99 -3.23 2.20
CA ASP A 160 12.72 -1.95 2.37
C ASP A 160 11.81 -0.83 2.99
N LEU A 161 10.52 -1.06 3.08
CA LEU A 161 9.52 -0.20 3.72
C LEU A 161 9.03 -0.74 5.07
N ASN A 162 9.77 -1.69 5.65
CA ASN A 162 9.48 -2.34 6.94
C ASN A 162 8.19 -3.18 6.97
N PHE A 163 7.69 -3.64 5.81
CA PHE A 163 6.68 -4.68 5.81
C PHE A 163 7.29 -6.02 6.19
N SER A 164 6.59 -6.79 6.99
CA SER A 164 6.92 -8.18 7.35
C SER A 164 6.08 -9.16 6.52
N ASN A 165 6.61 -10.37 6.26
CA ASN A 165 5.80 -11.43 5.67
C ASN A 165 4.82 -11.96 6.73
N ARG A 166 3.58 -12.26 6.32
CA ARG A 166 2.57 -12.86 7.21
C ARG A 166 2.88 -14.33 7.49
N SER A 167 3.35 -15.06 6.51
CA SER A 167 3.70 -16.49 6.62
C SER A 167 4.84 -16.85 5.70
N ILE A 168 5.59 -17.87 6.08
CA ILE A 168 6.59 -18.52 5.21
C ILE A 168 5.92 -19.40 4.14
N ASP A 169 4.68 -19.84 4.36
CA ASP A 169 3.93 -20.69 3.44
C ASP A 169 3.67 -19.99 2.10
N ASP A 170 3.58 -18.65 2.11
CA ASP A 170 3.38 -17.83 0.91
C ASP A 170 4.62 -17.73 0.01
N PHE A 171 5.77 -18.26 0.42
CA PHE A 171 7.02 -18.10 -0.33
C PHE A 171 7.02 -18.79 -1.70
N GLY A 172 6.18 -19.80 -1.88
CA GLY A 172 5.95 -20.49 -3.16
C GLY A 172 4.70 -20.01 -3.93
N ALA A 173 3.89 -19.13 -3.35
CA ALA A 173 2.64 -18.66 -3.94
C ALA A 173 2.87 -17.56 -4.98
N GLU A 174 1.85 -17.26 -5.80
CA GLU A 174 1.88 -16.14 -6.77
C GLU A 174 1.94 -14.78 -6.08
N THR A 175 1.34 -14.68 -4.89
CA THR A 175 1.35 -13.48 -4.05
C THR A 175 1.88 -13.81 -2.66
N ARG A 176 2.43 -12.79 -2.00
CA ARG A 176 2.79 -12.83 -0.58
C ARG A 176 1.93 -11.87 0.20
N ARG A 177 1.33 -12.38 1.26
CA ARG A 177 0.68 -11.56 2.26
C ARG A 177 1.74 -10.90 3.12
N MET A 178 1.77 -9.57 3.12
CA MET A 178 2.69 -8.79 3.94
C MET A 178 1.91 -7.75 4.76
N PHE A 179 2.46 -7.36 5.88
CA PHE A 179 1.84 -6.36 6.77
C PHE A 179 2.86 -5.40 7.36
N LEU A 180 2.36 -4.27 7.80
CA LEU A 180 3.09 -3.23 8.49
C LEU A 180 2.27 -2.75 9.68
N ASN A 181 2.87 -2.67 10.86
CA ASN A 181 2.29 -1.97 12.00
C ASN A 181 2.59 -0.46 11.88
N VAL A 182 1.55 0.37 11.76
CA VAL A 182 1.74 1.82 11.61
C VAL A 182 2.31 2.49 12.86
N MET A 183 2.26 1.83 14.01
CA MET A 183 2.85 2.34 15.25
C MET A 183 4.38 2.27 15.25
N ASP A 184 4.98 1.44 14.39
CA ASP A 184 6.44 1.33 14.25
C ASP A 184 7.06 2.53 13.48
N PHE A 185 6.22 3.44 12.98
CA PHE A 185 6.65 4.68 12.35
C PHE A 185 6.42 5.87 13.27
N GLU A 186 7.49 6.54 13.64
CA GLU A 186 7.45 7.83 14.34
C GLU A 186 6.98 9.01 13.46
#